data_269e46895bce12c62c1c2c59cbcf1310
#
_entry.id   269e46895bce12c62c1c2c59cbcf1310
#
_cell.length_a   1.000
_cell.length_b   1.000
_cell.length_c   1.000
_cell.angle_alpha   90.00
_cell.angle_beta   90.00
_cell.angle_gamma   90.00
#
_symmetry.space_group_name_H-M   'P 1'
#
loop_
_entity.id
_entity.type
_entity.pdbx_description
1 polymer ?
#
loop_
_entity_poly.entity_id
_entity_poly.type
_entity_poly.pdbx_seq_one_letter_code
_entity_poly.pdbx_strand_id
1 'polypeptide(L)'
;INGLAWTSVGGEIMQLEVAVMEGTGKIELTGSLGDVMKESAMAAVSYVRSNAERFNIDTEFYKNLDIHIHATEAAVPKDGPSAGVAITTGLVSALTGRAVKRDVAMTGEVTIRGRVLPIGGLREKSMAAYTGGVKTVFIPADNVADLEDVDDIVKQNVSFIPVSFVDEIIEKALDAKKESAALNGVYSIAVSTDKHERISQ
;
A
#
# COMPACT_ATOMS: atom_id res chain seq x y z
N ILE A 1 -4.05 0.97 -1.19
CA ILE A 1 -3.59 -0.28 -0.54
C ILE A 1 -4.34 -0.42 0.77
N ASN A 2 -4.82 -1.63 1.07
CA ASN A 2 -5.54 -1.90 2.31
C ASN A 2 -4.58 -2.48 3.35
N GLY A 3 -4.16 -1.67 4.31
CA GLY A 3 -3.58 -2.13 5.56
C GLY A 3 -4.67 -2.48 6.58
N LEU A 4 -4.33 -3.18 7.63
CA LEU A 4 -5.24 -3.51 8.73
C LEU A 4 -4.72 -2.94 10.02
N ALA A 5 -5.56 -2.18 10.70
CA ALA A 5 -5.31 -1.61 12.01
C ALA A 5 -6.31 -2.16 13.04
N TRP A 6 -6.03 -1.97 14.32
CA TRP A 6 -6.96 -2.26 15.39
C TRP A 6 -6.84 -1.21 16.51
N THR A 7 -7.94 -0.98 17.18
CA THR A 7 -8.07 -0.06 18.29
C THR A 7 -8.82 -0.74 19.43
N SER A 8 -8.97 -0.07 20.55
CA SER A 8 -9.78 -0.57 21.70
C SER A 8 -11.26 -0.82 21.36
N VAL A 9 -11.74 -0.30 20.23
CA VAL A 9 -13.14 -0.45 19.78
C VAL A 9 -13.28 -1.45 18.62
N GLY A 10 -12.20 -2.05 18.15
CA GLY A 10 -12.22 -3.07 17.08
C GLY A 10 -11.17 -2.87 15.99
N GLY A 11 -11.27 -3.65 14.93
CA GLY A 11 -10.42 -3.54 13.76
C GLY A 11 -10.96 -2.55 12.73
N GLU A 12 -10.06 -2.04 11.89
CA GLU A 12 -10.39 -1.18 10.75
C GLU A 12 -9.50 -1.48 9.55
N ILE A 13 -10.02 -1.22 8.35
CA ILE A 13 -9.21 -1.17 7.13
C ILE A 13 -8.61 0.22 7.03
N MET A 14 -7.30 0.29 7.08
CA MET A 14 -6.55 1.52 6.88
C MET A 14 -6.16 1.63 5.41
N GLN A 15 -6.74 2.55 4.69
CA GLN A 15 -6.36 2.81 3.31
C GLN A 15 -5.10 3.67 3.25
N LEU A 16 -4.13 3.19 2.50
CA LEU A 16 -2.87 3.88 2.23
C LEU A 16 -2.79 4.24 0.75
N GLU A 17 -2.36 5.45 0.48
CA GLU A 17 -2.07 5.96 -0.86
C GLU A 17 -0.58 6.27 -0.95
N VAL A 18 0.04 5.92 -2.08
CA VAL A 18 1.43 6.25 -2.38
C VAL A 18 1.48 6.93 -3.72
N ALA A 19 1.96 8.15 -3.75
CA ALA A 19 2.20 8.92 -4.95
C ALA A 19 3.70 9.12 -5.16
N VAL A 20 4.14 9.03 -6.41
CA VAL A 20 5.50 9.33 -6.86
C VAL A 20 5.43 10.42 -7.91
N MET A 21 6.31 11.40 -7.80
CA MET A 21 6.37 12.55 -8.70
C MET A 21 7.81 12.96 -8.92
N GLU A 22 8.09 13.68 -10.01
CA GLU A 22 9.41 14.28 -10.23
C GLU A 22 9.77 15.20 -9.07
N GLY A 23 11.02 15.08 -8.59
CA GLY A 23 11.46 15.84 -7.43
C GLY A 23 12.94 15.67 -7.12
N THR A 24 13.28 15.72 -5.86
CA THR A 24 14.67 15.74 -5.36
C THR A 24 14.95 14.67 -4.31
N GLY A 25 14.06 13.69 -4.15
CA GLY A 25 14.19 12.61 -3.18
C GLY A 25 13.49 12.89 -1.85
N LYS A 26 12.54 13.84 -1.82
CA LYS A 26 11.77 14.14 -0.62
C LYS A 26 10.78 13.02 -0.31
N ILE A 27 10.63 12.69 0.98
CA ILE A 27 9.64 11.75 1.46
C ILE A 27 8.67 12.52 2.35
N GLU A 28 7.39 12.53 1.97
CA GLU A 28 6.32 13.14 2.74
C GLU A 28 5.42 12.05 3.33
N LEU A 29 5.10 12.21 4.61
CA LEU A 29 4.26 11.28 5.37
C LEU A 29 3.11 12.08 5.98
N THR A 30 1.87 11.75 5.60
CA THR A 30 0.67 12.47 6.07
C THR A 30 -0.44 11.49 6.48
N GLY A 31 -1.48 11.98 7.18
CA GLY A 31 -2.61 11.18 7.63
C GLY A 31 -2.59 10.88 9.13
N SER A 32 -2.07 11.82 9.95
CA SER A 32 -1.97 11.67 11.42
C SER A 32 -1.20 10.42 11.86
N LEU A 33 -0.07 10.18 11.18
CA LEU A 33 0.82 9.05 11.47
C LEU A 33 1.65 9.35 12.72
N GLY A 34 1.63 8.43 13.68
CA GLY A 34 2.49 8.45 14.85
C GLY A 34 3.96 8.11 14.50
N ASP A 35 4.83 8.26 15.48
CA ASP A 35 6.28 8.16 15.26
C ASP A 35 6.71 6.73 14.88
N VAL A 36 6.10 5.70 15.48
CA VAL A 36 6.41 4.30 15.16
C VAL A 36 6.02 3.98 13.70
N MET A 37 4.87 4.48 13.24
CA MET A 37 4.45 4.28 11.85
C MET A 37 5.33 5.04 10.86
N LYS A 38 5.83 6.23 11.21
CA LYS A 38 6.80 6.98 10.41
C LYS A 38 8.12 6.22 10.27
N GLU A 39 8.63 5.65 11.37
CA GLU A 39 9.81 4.80 11.33
C GLU A 39 9.60 3.56 10.46
N SER A 40 8.45 2.91 10.56
CA SER A 40 8.07 1.78 9.71
C SER A 40 8.05 2.16 8.22
N ALA A 41 7.53 3.35 7.89
CA ALA A 41 7.56 3.87 6.54
C ALA A 41 8.98 4.09 6.02
N MET A 42 9.89 4.60 6.85
CA MET A 42 11.29 4.79 6.49
C MET A 42 12.02 3.45 6.32
N ALA A 43 11.70 2.44 7.13
CA ALA A 43 12.22 1.08 6.95
C ALA A 43 11.76 0.48 5.61
N ALA A 44 10.49 0.68 5.24
CA ALA A 44 9.94 0.26 3.96
C ALA A 44 10.65 0.94 2.77
N VAL A 45 10.87 2.25 2.83
CA VAL A 45 11.62 2.99 1.80
C VAL A 45 13.04 2.46 1.68
N SER A 46 13.73 2.22 2.81
CA SER A 46 15.08 1.68 2.81
C SER A 46 15.15 0.30 2.18
N TYR A 47 14.18 -0.56 2.47
CA TYR A 47 14.08 -1.88 1.86
C TYR A 47 13.87 -1.81 0.35
N VAL A 48 12.92 -1.00 -0.13
CA VAL A 48 12.66 -0.84 -1.58
C VAL A 48 13.89 -0.27 -2.28
N ARG A 49 14.54 0.71 -1.69
CA ARG A 49 15.76 1.31 -2.25
C ARG A 49 16.90 0.30 -2.39
N SER A 50 17.13 -0.53 -1.37
CA SER A 50 18.19 -1.54 -1.41
C SER A 50 17.89 -2.72 -2.34
N ASN A 51 16.65 -2.88 -2.79
CA ASN A 51 16.20 -3.94 -3.69
C ASN A 51 15.62 -3.41 -5.02
N ALA A 52 15.92 -2.17 -5.38
CA ALA A 52 15.35 -1.51 -6.55
C ALA A 52 15.53 -2.31 -7.84
N GLU A 53 16.74 -2.79 -8.13
CA GLU A 53 17.02 -3.63 -9.31
C GLU A 53 16.14 -4.88 -9.37
N ARG A 54 15.96 -5.55 -8.23
CA ARG A 54 15.15 -6.77 -8.13
C ARG A 54 13.69 -6.53 -8.49
N PHE A 55 13.17 -5.33 -8.19
CA PHE A 55 11.81 -4.92 -8.54
C PHE A 55 11.70 -4.25 -9.91
N ASN A 56 12.80 -4.15 -10.67
CA ASN A 56 12.88 -3.36 -11.91
C ASN A 56 12.50 -1.89 -11.69
N ILE A 57 12.96 -1.32 -10.60
CA ILE A 57 12.85 0.09 -10.25
C ILE A 57 14.18 0.77 -10.56
N ASP A 58 14.16 2.00 -11.08
CA ASP A 58 15.36 2.80 -11.27
C ASP A 58 16.12 2.94 -9.94
N THR A 59 17.38 2.55 -9.91
CA THR A 59 18.22 2.60 -8.70
C THR A 59 18.47 4.01 -8.19
N GLU A 60 18.30 5.03 -9.06
CA GLU A 60 18.47 6.44 -8.72
C GLU A 60 17.14 7.15 -8.39
N PHE A 61 16.01 6.39 -8.30
CA PHE A 61 14.69 6.96 -8.02
C PHE A 61 14.70 7.88 -6.80
N TYR A 62 15.46 7.55 -5.79
CA TYR A 62 15.57 8.32 -4.54
C TYR A 62 16.22 9.70 -4.70
N LYS A 63 16.80 10.01 -5.85
CA LYS A 63 17.37 11.32 -6.18
C LYS A 63 16.44 12.17 -7.04
N ASN A 64 15.61 11.51 -7.85
CA ASN A 64 14.87 12.12 -8.94
C ASN A 64 13.35 12.13 -8.70
N LEU A 65 12.87 11.38 -7.72
CA LEU A 65 11.44 11.29 -7.40
C LEU A 65 11.19 11.67 -5.94
N ASP A 66 10.19 12.51 -5.74
CA ASP A 66 9.57 12.69 -4.43
C ASP A 66 8.49 11.64 -4.21
N ILE A 67 8.37 11.17 -2.97
CA ILE A 67 7.41 10.14 -2.57
C ILE A 67 6.51 10.72 -1.49
N HIS A 68 5.19 10.61 -1.71
CA HIS A 68 4.21 10.97 -0.71
C HIS A 68 3.42 9.73 -0.29
N ILE A 69 3.47 9.40 0.99
CA ILE A 69 2.69 8.31 1.60
C ILE A 69 1.62 8.95 2.48
N HIS A 70 0.37 8.65 2.18
CA HIS A 70 -0.79 9.21 2.87
C HIS A 70 -1.66 8.09 3.42
N ALA A 71 -1.99 8.14 4.72
CA ALA A 71 -3.08 7.36 5.28
C ALA A 71 -4.36 8.19 5.23
N THR A 72 -5.41 7.65 4.60
CA THR A 72 -6.71 8.32 4.56
C THR A 72 -7.34 8.37 5.96
N GLU A 73 -8.42 9.16 6.12
CA GLU A 73 -9.08 9.33 7.43
C GLU A 73 -8.17 9.91 8.51
N ALA A 74 -7.50 11.01 8.18
CA ALA A 74 -6.51 11.67 9.04
C ALA A 74 -7.06 12.18 10.38
N ALA A 75 -8.39 12.22 10.57
CA ALA A 75 -9.02 12.57 11.83
C ALA A 75 -8.76 11.54 12.95
N VAL A 76 -8.44 10.29 12.59
CA VAL A 76 -8.12 9.22 13.54
C VAL A 76 -6.59 9.02 13.55
N PRO A 77 -5.91 9.31 14.66
CA PRO A 77 -4.48 9.06 14.78
C PRO A 77 -4.16 7.59 14.60
N LYS A 78 -3.13 7.30 13.81
CA LYS A 78 -2.67 5.96 13.48
C LYS A 78 -1.21 5.80 13.90
N ASP A 79 -0.94 4.76 14.68
CA ASP A 79 0.44 4.44 15.07
C ASP A 79 0.64 2.93 15.14
N GLY A 80 1.91 2.52 15.07
CA GLY A 80 2.32 1.14 15.11
C GLY A 80 3.03 0.67 13.84
N PRO A 81 3.82 -0.43 13.93
CA PRO A 81 4.67 -0.89 12.85
C PRO A 81 3.95 -1.80 11.84
N SER A 82 2.72 -2.24 12.13
CA SER A 82 2.01 -3.29 11.36
C SER A 82 1.58 -2.89 9.95
N ALA A 83 1.73 -1.60 9.58
CA ALA A 83 1.50 -1.10 8.24
C ALA A 83 2.72 -1.27 7.29
N GLY A 84 3.85 -1.72 7.79
CA GLY A 84 5.10 -1.80 7.05
C GLY A 84 4.98 -2.56 5.73
N VAL A 85 4.33 -3.71 5.74
CA VAL A 85 4.10 -4.51 4.52
C VAL A 85 3.20 -3.79 3.51
N ALA A 86 2.18 -3.06 3.97
CA ALA A 86 1.28 -2.32 3.10
C ALA A 86 1.98 -1.11 2.47
N ILE A 87 2.79 -0.39 3.24
CA ILE A 87 3.60 0.72 2.75
C ILE A 87 4.62 0.21 1.71
N THR A 88 5.33 -0.88 2.00
CA THR A 88 6.31 -1.48 1.08
C THR A 88 5.65 -1.90 -0.24
N THR A 89 4.49 -2.58 -0.16
CA THR A 89 3.74 -3.01 -1.35
C THR A 89 3.25 -1.80 -2.15
N GLY A 90 2.79 -0.75 -1.48
CA GLY A 90 2.38 0.50 -2.11
C GLY A 90 3.52 1.24 -2.82
N LEU A 91 4.69 1.28 -2.22
CA LEU A 91 5.90 1.86 -2.82
C LEU A 91 6.28 1.11 -4.11
N VAL A 92 6.35 -0.23 -4.06
CA VAL A 92 6.67 -1.02 -5.25
C VAL A 92 5.59 -0.86 -6.31
N SER A 93 4.31 -0.84 -5.92
CA SER A 93 3.18 -0.58 -6.84
C SER A 93 3.35 0.76 -7.56
N ALA A 94 3.57 1.85 -6.82
CA ALA A 94 3.71 3.19 -7.37
C ALA A 94 4.94 3.34 -8.27
N LEU A 95 6.09 2.79 -7.86
CA LEU A 95 7.35 2.88 -8.59
C LEU A 95 7.40 1.97 -9.83
N THR A 96 6.60 0.92 -9.88
CA THR A 96 6.56 -0.03 -11.02
C THR A 96 5.34 0.15 -11.92
N GLY A 97 4.34 0.94 -11.51
CA GLY A 97 3.06 1.09 -12.20
C GLY A 97 2.18 -0.17 -12.17
N ARG A 98 2.47 -1.14 -11.29
CA ARG A 98 1.67 -2.36 -11.10
C ARG A 98 0.57 -2.10 -10.08
N ALA A 99 -0.68 -2.34 -10.45
CA ALA A 99 -1.80 -2.13 -9.53
C ALA A 99 -1.83 -3.19 -8.43
N VAL A 100 -2.23 -2.78 -7.22
CA VAL A 100 -2.56 -3.70 -6.13
C VAL A 100 -3.98 -4.24 -6.36
N LYS A 101 -4.19 -5.54 -6.22
CA LYS A 101 -5.50 -6.17 -6.30
C LYS A 101 -6.45 -5.57 -5.26
N ARG A 102 -7.70 -5.34 -5.64
CA ARG A 102 -8.67 -4.61 -4.81
C ARG A 102 -9.19 -5.40 -3.62
N ASP A 103 -9.23 -6.72 -3.75
CA ASP A 103 -9.78 -7.66 -2.79
C ASP A 103 -8.75 -8.21 -1.80
N VAL A 104 -7.57 -7.60 -1.74
CA VAL A 104 -6.52 -7.98 -0.81
C VAL A 104 -6.34 -6.94 0.29
N ALA A 105 -5.98 -7.41 1.48
CA ALA A 105 -5.45 -6.60 2.57
C ALA A 105 -4.21 -7.27 3.16
N MET A 106 -3.47 -6.53 3.95
CA MET A 106 -2.24 -7.04 4.53
C MET A 106 -1.92 -6.38 5.86
N THR A 107 -1.23 -7.11 6.71
CA THR A 107 -0.71 -6.61 7.98
C THR A 107 0.61 -7.29 8.30
N GLY A 108 1.55 -6.55 8.83
CA GLY A 108 2.88 -7.05 9.19
C GLY A 108 3.87 -5.90 9.36
N GLU A 109 4.73 -6.03 10.32
CA GLU A 109 5.90 -5.17 10.43
C GLU A 109 6.95 -5.64 9.42
N VAL A 110 7.64 -4.72 8.76
CA VAL A 110 8.70 -5.04 7.82
C VAL A 110 10.05 -4.58 8.35
N THR A 111 11.05 -5.47 8.28
CA THR A 111 12.43 -5.07 8.57
C THR A 111 13.10 -4.50 7.32
N ILE A 112 14.21 -3.77 7.50
CA ILE A 112 15.02 -3.26 6.37
C ILE A 112 15.60 -4.38 5.47
N ARG A 113 15.45 -5.64 5.86
CA ARG A 113 15.82 -6.84 5.07
C ARG A 113 14.60 -7.56 4.46
N GLY A 114 13.41 -6.99 4.61
CA GLY A 114 12.18 -7.53 4.05
C GLY A 114 11.52 -8.66 4.83
N ARG A 115 12.04 -9.02 6.02
CA ARG A 115 11.33 -9.97 6.89
C ARG A 115 10.03 -9.37 7.39
N VAL A 116 9.00 -10.20 7.46
CA VAL A 116 7.71 -9.84 8.04
C VAL A 116 7.65 -10.35 9.47
N LEU A 117 7.48 -9.43 10.41
CA LEU A 117 7.41 -9.71 11.84
C LEU A 117 5.97 -9.77 12.32
N PRO A 118 5.68 -10.52 13.42
CA PRO A 118 4.35 -10.72 13.94
C PRO A 118 3.70 -9.43 14.45
N ILE A 119 2.37 -9.44 14.48
CA ILE A 119 1.51 -8.30 14.87
C ILE A 119 0.52 -8.73 15.95
N GLY A 120 -0.08 -7.73 16.61
CA GLY A 120 -1.22 -7.94 17.50
C GLY A 120 -2.56 -7.68 16.82
N GLY A 121 -3.64 -8.15 17.47
CA GLY A 121 -5.02 -7.88 17.07
C GLY A 121 -5.43 -8.56 15.77
N LEU A 122 -4.93 -9.76 15.47
CA LEU A 122 -5.27 -10.45 14.22
C LEU A 122 -6.78 -10.73 14.13
N ARG A 123 -7.43 -11.08 15.23
CA ARG A 123 -8.87 -11.32 15.27
C ARG A 123 -9.67 -10.09 14.83
N GLU A 124 -9.40 -8.94 15.42
CA GLU A 124 -10.08 -7.67 15.11
C GLU A 124 -9.80 -7.21 13.69
N LYS A 125 -8.54 -7.29 13.27
CA LYS A 125 -8.10 -6.98 11.90
C LYS A 125 -8.79 -7.86 10.87
N SER A 126 -8.92 -9.15 11.14
CA SER A 126 -9.56 -10.13 10.26
C SER A 126 -11.05 -9.88 10.13
N MET A 127 -11.73 -9.51 11.21
CA MET A 127 -13.14 -9.14 11.18
C MET A 127 -13.35 -7.87 10.35
N ALA A 128 -12.48 -6.86 10.48
CA ALA A 128 -12.54 -5.66 9.64
C ALA A 128 -12.35 -5.98 8.16
N ALA A 129 -11.40 -6.86 7.82
CA ALA A 129 -11.19 -7.30 6.45
C ALA A 129 -12.44 -7.99 5.88
N TYR A 130 -13.05 -8.90 6.64
CA TYR A 130 -14.27 -9.60 6.26
C TYR A 130 -15.44 -8.63 6.02
N THR A 131 -15.71 -7.74 6.96
CA THR A 131 -16.80 -6.75 6.84
C THR A 131 -16.58 -5.76 5.71
N GLY A 132 -15.33 -5.45 5.41
CA GLY A 132 -14.91 -4.60 4.28
C GLY A 132 -14.90 -5.31 2.93
N GLY A 133 -15.29 -6.60 2.87
CA GLY A 133 -15.38 -7.36 1.62
C GLY A 133 -14.06 -7.86 1.05
N VAL A 134 -12.99 -7.80 1.84
CA VAL A 134 -11.67 -8.36 1.48
C VAL A 134 -11.78 -9.89 1.34
N LYS A 135 -11.12 -10.46 0.34
CA LYS A 135 -11.13 -11.90 0.07
C LYS A 135 -9.83 -12.58 0.49
N THR A 136 -8.74 -11.84 0.50
CA THR A 136 -7.42 -12.39 0.83
C THR A 136 -6.69 -11.45 1.79
N VAL A 137 -6.18 -12.01 2.88
CA VAL A 137 -5.37 -11.28 3.86
C VAL A 137 -3.99 -11.91 3.97
N PHE A 138 -2.96 -11.11 3.74
CA PHE A 138 -1.58 -11.50 4.00
C PHE A 138 -1.24 -11.23 5.47
N ILE A 139 -0.76 -12.26 6.17
CA ILE A 139 -0.41 -12.20 7.58
C ILE A 139 1.03 -12.68 7.80
N PRO A 140 1.70 -12.26 8.87
CA PRO A 140 2.98 -12.83 9.22
C PRO A 140 2.88 -14.35 9.49
N ALA A 141 3.86 -15.10 9.03
CA ALA A 141 3.91 -16.57 9.26
C ALA A 141 3.85 -16.90 10.76
N ASP A 142 4.45 -16.05 11.60
CA ASP A 142 4.48 -16.22 13.05
C ASP A 142 3.10 -15.99 13.73
N ASN A 143 2.11 -15.43 13.00
CA ASN A 143 0.73 -15.26 13.47
C ASN A 143 -0.22 -16.40 13.06
N VAL A 144 0.26 -17.49 12.46
CA VAL A 144 -0.60 -18.59 12.02
C VAL A 144 -1.37 -19.20 13.20
N ALA A 145 -0.75 -19.31 14.37
CA ALA A 145 -1.41 -19.83 15.57
C ALA A 145 -2.59 -18.94 16.01
N ASP A 146 -2.50 -17.62 15.80
CA ASP A 146 -3.57 -16.68 16.18
C ASP A 146 -4.84 -16.83 15.33
N LEU A 147 -4.77 -17.58 14.21
CA LEU A 147 -5.96 -17.93 13.42
C LEU A 147 -6.96 -18.82 14.21
N GLU A 148 -6.53 -19.48 15.28
CA GLU A 148 -7.42 -20.22 16.16
C GLU A 148 -8.46 -19.30 16.81
N ASP A 149 -8.07 -18.06 17.13
CA ASP A 149 -8.93 -17.05 17.75
C ASP A 149 -9.82 -16.27 16.75
N VAL A 150 -9.59 -16.45 15.45
CA VAL A 150 -10.40 -15.81 14.41
C VAL A 150 -11.76 -16.47 14.30
N ASP A 151 -12.82 -15.67 14.20
CA ASP A 151 -14.19 -16.17 14.10
C ASP A 151 -14.38 -17.07 12.85
N ASP A 152 -15.14 -18.16 12.99
CA ASP A 152 -15.34 -19.14 11.92
C ASP A 152 -15.94 -18.53 10.66
N ILE A 153 -16.86 -17.59 10.79
CA ILE A 153 -17.45 -16.90 9.64
C ILE A 153 -16.39 -16.18 8.82
N VAL A 154 -15.36 -15.63 9.46
CA VAL A 154 -14.24 -14.96 8.78
C VAL A 154 -13.38 -16.00 8.07
N LYS A 155 -13.00 -17.09 8.76
CA LYS A 155 -12.19 -18.18 8.18
C LYS A 155 -12.85 -18.84 6.96
N GLN A 156 -14.17 -18.88 6.92
CA GLN A 156 -14.92 -19.45 5.78
C GLN A 156 -14.99 -18.53 4.57
N ASN A 157 -14.78 -17.21 4.75
CA ASN A 157 -15.00 -16.21 3.70
C ASN A 157 -13.73 -15.44 3.30
N VAL A 158 -12.67 -15.54 4.08
CA VAL A 158 -11.39 -14.86 3.86
C VAL A 158 -10.27 -15.87 3.81
N SER A 159 -9.46 -15.82 2.76
CA SER A 159 -8.25 -16.64 2.64
C SER A 159 -7.08 -15.94 3.32
N PHE A 160 -6.45 -16.60 4.27
CA PHE A 160 -5.26 -16.11 4.94
C PHE A 160 -4.00 -16.70 4.28
N ILE A 161 -3.08 -15.83 3.90
CA ILE A 161 -1.80 -16.23 3.30
C ILE A 161 -0.67 -15.84 4.26
N PRO A 162 -0.08 -16.81 4.98
CA PRO A 162 1.09 -16.56 5.80
C PRO A 162 2.30 -16.25 4.94
N VAL A 163 3.09 -15.26 5.36
CA VAL A 163 4.30 -14.84 4.68
C VAL A 163 5.43 -14.57 5.67
N SER A 164 6.65 -14.91 5.27
CA SER A 164 7.88 -14.63 6.04
C SER A 164 8.65 -13.44 5.50
N PHE A 165 8.46 -13.12 4.21
CA PHE A 165 9.09 -11.99 3.52
C PHE A 165 8.07 -11.18 2.73
N VAL A 166 8.27 -9.87 2.68
CA VAL A 166 7.36 -8.96 1.97
C VAL A 166 7.33 -9.19 0.45
N ASP A 167 8.38 -9.79 -0.11
CA ASP A 167 8.43 -10.20 -1.51
C ASP A 167 7.28 -11.12 -1.90
N GLU A 168 6.91 -12.02 -1.01
CA GLU A 168 5.80 -12.96 -1.21
C GLU A 168 4.45 -12.22 -1.35
N ILE A 169 4.30 -11.09 -0.64
CA ILE A 169 3.14 -10.22 -0.79
C ILE A 169 3.20 -9.49 -2.13
N ILE A 170 4.33 -8.87 -2.45
CA ILE A 170 4.53 -8.10 -3.68
C ILE A 170 4.25 -8.97 -4.92
N GLU A 171 4.71 -10.22 -4.91
CA GLU A 171 4.49 -11.15 -6.01
C GLU A 171 3.01 -11.51 -6.19
N LYS A 172 2.27 -11.72 -5.10
CA LYS A 172 0.89 -12.21 -5.13
C LYS A 172 -0.16 -11.11 -5.15
N ALA A 173 0.12 -9.95 -4.51
CA ALA A 173 -0.83 -8.86 -4.36
C ALA A 173 -0.82 -7.88 -5.53
N LEU A 174 0.29 -7.77 -6.28
CA LEU A 174 0.37 -6.89 -7.44
C LEU A 174 -0.04 -7.64 -8.72
N ASP A 175 -0.73 -6.92 -9.60
CA ASP A 175 -1.02 -7.41 -10.93
C ASP A 175 0.28 -7.67 -11.71
N ALA A 176 0.22 -8.56 -12.70
CA ALA A 176 1.33 -8.75 -13.63
C ALA A 176 1.66 -7.40 -14.30
N LYS A 177 2.94 -7.16 -14.55
CA LYS A 177 3.36 -5.97 -15.29
C LYS A 177 2.63 -5.99 -16.63
N LYS A 178 1.74 -5.01 -16.89
CA LYS A 178 1.23 -4.79 -18.24
C LYS A 178 2.44 -4.45 -19.07
N GLU A 179 2.71 -5.22 -20.13
CA GLU A 179 3.63 -4.78 -21.18
C GLU A 179 3.19 -3.38 -21.56
N SER A 180 4.05 -2.39 -21.39
CA SER A 180 3.75 -1.02 -21.75
C SER A 180 3.48 -1.01 -23.25
N ALA A 181 2.22 -0.97 -23.64
CA ALA A 181 1.87 -0.37 -24.91
C ALA A 181 2.50 1.02 -24.84
N ALA A 182 3.54 1.25 -25.63
CA ALA A 182 4.25 2.50 -25.66
C ALA A 182 3.23 3.63 -25.67
N LEU A 183 3.21 4.46 -24.62
CA LEU A 183 2.43 5.67 -24.56
C LEU A 183 3.03 6.68 -25.57
N ASN A 184 2.95 6.34 -26.86
CA ASN A 184 3.01 7.26 -27.97
C ASN A 184 1.61 7.84 -28.17
N GLY A 185 1.14 8.56 -27.17
CA GLY A 185 -0.11 9.28 -27.18
C GLY A 185 0.13 10.67 -26.63
N VAL A 186 0.57 11.58 -27.53
CA VAL A 186 0.48 13.02 -27.27
C VAL A 186 -0.99 13.31 -27.00
N TYR A 187 -1.35 13.63 -25.76
CA TYR A 187 -2.63 14.23 -25.46
C TYR A 187 -2.65 15.64 -26.00
N SER A 188 -3.07 15.81 -27.25
CA SER A 188 -3.45 17.12 -27.76
C SER A 188 -4.78 17.50 -27.13
N ILE A 189 -4.75 18.41 -26.16
CA ILE A 189 -5.95 19.07 -25.67
C ILE A 189 -6.42 19.99 -26.82
N ALA A 190 -7.45 19.57 -27.53
CA ALA A 190 -8.15 20.44 -28.46
C ALA A 190 -8.90 21.50 -27.63
N VAL A 191 -8.33 22.68 -27.51
CA VAL A 191 -9.05 23.86 -27.02
C VAL A 191 -10.01 24.28 -28.12
N SER A 192 -11.29 23.99 -27.96
CA SER A 192 -12.37 24.54 -28.79
C SER A 192 -12.48 26.03 -28.51
N THR A 193 -11.98 26.86 -29.44
CA THR A 193 -12.25 28.28 -29.45
C THR A 193 -13.55 28.52 -30.17
N ASP A 194 -14.67 28.54 -29.45
CA ASP A 194 -15.94 29.06 -29.95
C ASP A 194 -15.80 30.56 -30.17
N LYS A 195 -15.72 30.96 -31.45
CA LYS A 195 -15.86 32.35 -31.88
C LYS A 195 -17.33 32.74 -31.76
N HIS A 196 -17.66 33.56 -30.77
CA HIS A 196 -18.91 34.33 -30.79
C HIS A 196 -18.88 35.30 -31.94
N GLU A 197 -19.61 34.99 -33.00
CA GLU A 197 -20.04 35.97 -33.99
C GLU A 197 -21.01 36.97 -33.34
N ARG A 198 -20.60 38.23 -33.28
CA ARG A 198 -21.50 39.35 -32.98
C ARG A 198 -22.38 39.56 -34.19
N ILE A 199 -23.66 39.36 -34.04
CA ILE A 199 -24.69 39.82 -34.97
C ILE A 199 -25.02 41.25 -34.55
N SER A 200 -24.62 42.21 -35.40
CA SER A 200 -25.06 43.59 -35.36
C SER A 200 -26.37 43.71 -36.16
N GLN A 201 -27.43 44.13 -35.52
CA GLN A 201 -28.46 45.04 -36.08
C GLN A 201 -29.16 45.74 -34.91
#